data_4d260b39e7772032787d23a1c89c2895
#
_entry.id   4d260b39e7772032787d23a1c89c2895
#
_cell.length_a   1.000
_cell.length_b   1.000
_cell.length_c   1.000
_cell.angle_alpha   90.00
_cell.angle_beta   90.00
_cell.angle_gamma   90.00
#
_symmetry.space_group_name_H-M   'P 1'
#
loop_
_entity.id
_entity.type
_entity.pdbx_description
1 polymer ?
#
loop_
_entity_poly.entity_id
_entity_poly.type
_entity_poly.pdbx_seq_one_letter_code
_entity_poly.pdbx_strand_id
1 'polypeptide(L)'
;MDNSILLVFSLATCWGCCVVLNYITKEYENGAAARHIFNVFTSMIAALTIFAISGSLKASLFTVALAIAFGLTTALQRVMHLQALEMGPFAYTSVIVSLSMLIPTLSGAVIWGEHIYPIQVIGIVLMVGCLILSVDFAGEKKKSSLKWLLFCGLAFLGNGAIGIMQKLHQSTVYKEELNQFLVIAFITSSCFSGIMIALSKRTEKDKAAETDEPKKKKLLTLKPIIIMIIGGLCIGISNVLNLYLSGAMDSAVFFPVVNGGCLILTTLSALFMFKEKLSTKRWIGIILG
;
A
#
# COMPACT_ATOMS: atom_id res chain seq x y z
N MET A 1 9.21 -8.64 -22.45
CA MET A 1 9.53 -9.52 -21.31
C MET A 1 8.28 -10.31 -20.97
N ASP A 2 8.43 -11.55 -20.51
CA ASP A 2 7.29 -12.35 -20.06
C ASP A 2 6.62 -11.69 -18.83
N ASN A 3 5.29 -11.63 -18.81
CA ASN A 3 4.53 -11.04 -17.70
C ASN A 3 4.81 -11.74 -16.37
N SER A 4 5.13 -13.04 -16.40
CA SER A 4 5.52 -13.80 -15.21
C SER A 4 6.82 -13.29 -14.57
N ILE A 5 7.80 -12.91 -15.38
CA ILE A 5 9.06 -12.33 -14.90
C ILE A 5 8.81 -10.95 -14.28
N LEU A 6 8.01 -10.12 -14.96
CA LEU A 6 7.63 -8.81 -14.45
C LEU A 6 6.85 -8.90 -13.12
N LEU A 7 6.02 -9.93 -12.97
CA LEU A 7 5.28 -10.19 -11.74
C LEU A 7 6.23 -10.52 -10.56
N VAL A 8 7.26 -11.34 -10.80
CA VAL A 8 8.29 -11.65 -9.79
C VAL A 8 9.05 -10.37 -9.38
N PHE A 9 9.43 -9.52 -10.34
CA PHE A 9 10.06 -8.23 -10.04
C PHE A 9 9.13 -7.30 -9.27
N SER A 10 7.85 -7.27 -9.62
CA SER A 10 6.83 -6.52 -8.88
C SER A 10 6.74 -6.98 -7.44
N LEU A 11 6.66 -8.29 -7.19
CA LEU A 11 6.65 -8.86 -5.84
C LEU A 11 7.91 -8.51 -5.05
N ALA A 12 9.09 -8.59 -5.67
CA ALA A 12 10.35 -8.26 -5.01
C ALA A 12 10.41 -6.77 -4.60
N THR A 13 9.95 -5.87 -5.47
CA THR A 13 9.92 -4.42 -5.17
C THR A 13 8.83 -4.06 -4.16
N CYS A 14 7.64 -4.68 -4.22
CA CYS A 14 6.60 -4.54 -3.21
C CYS A 14 7.09 -5.01 -1.84
N TRP A 15 7.76 -6.16 -1.79
CA TRP A 15 8.39 -6.64 -0.58
C TRP A 15 9.42 -5.66 -0.03
N GLY A 16 10.30 -5.12 -0.87
CA GLY A 16 11.26 -4.07 -0.48
C GLY A 16 10.57 -2.86 0.17
N CYS A 17 9.46 -2.39 -0.40
CA CYS A 17 8.64 -1.33 0.18
C CYS A 17 8.15 -1.67 1.59
N CYS A 18 7.62 -2.89 1.77
CA CYS A 18 7.11 -3.34 3.07
C CYS A 18 8.22 -3.45 4.13
N VAL A 19 9.40 -3.95 3.74
CA VAL A 19 10.57 -4.04 4.64
C VAL A 19 11.02 -2.64 5.08
N VAL A 20 11.13 -1.69 4.14
CA VAL A 20 11.50 -0.30 4.45
C VAL A 20 10.48 0.33 5.38
N LEU A 21 9.18 0.18 5.10
CA LEU A 21 8.12 0.72 5.94
C LEU A 21 8.17 0.14 7.34
N ASN A 22 8.29 -1.18 7.49
CA ASN A 22 8.36 -1.85 8.78
C ASN A 22 9.60 -1.41 9.58
N TYR A 23 10.75 -1.27 8.93
CA TYR A 23 11.97 -0.81 9.59
C TYR A 23 11.81 0.62 10.11
N ILE A 24 11.31 1.53 9.28
CA ILE A 24 11.10 2.94 9.68
C ILE A 24 10.10 3.03 10.84
N THR A 25 8.98 2.30 10.78
CA THR A 25 7.95 2.35 11.83
C THR A 25 8.41 1.76 13.16
N LYS A 26 9.31 0.78 13.16
CA LYS A 26 9.84 0.17 14.40
C LYS A 26 10.92 1.02 15.05
N GLU A 27 11.83 1.61 14.26
CA GLU A 27 13.04 2.26 14.77
C GLU A 27 12.91 3.77 14.98
N TYR A 28 12.00 4.43 14.28
CA TYR A 28 11.91 5.90 14.22
C TYR A 28 10.57 6.43 14.74
N GLU A 29 10.47 7.75 14.90
CA GLU A 29 9.26 8.43 15.36
C GLU A 29 8.04 8.05 14.50
N ASN A 30 6.91 7.72 15.16
CA ASN A 30 5.68 7.22 14.54
C ASN A 30 4.49 8.18 14.67
N GLY A 31 4.72 9.46 14.98
CA GLY A 31 3.65 10.46 15.03
C GLY A 31 2.98 10.70 13.67
N ALA A 32 1.80 11.29 13.65
CA ALA A 32 1.08 11.62 12.41
C ALA A 32 1.94 12.44 11.45
N ALA A 33 2.68 13.43 11.97
CA ALA A 33 3.61 14.25 11.19
C ALA A 33 4.74 13.41 10.56
N ALA A 34 5.33 12.47 11.31
CA ALA A 34 6.42 11.60 10.83
C ALA A 34 5.96 10.73 9.64
N ARG A 35 4.73 10.21 9.69
CA ARG A 35 4.14 9.41 8.61
C ARG A 35 3.89 10.22 7.35
N HIS A 36 3.42 11.45 7.49
CA HIS A 36 3.26 12.36 6.36
C HIS A 36 4.62 12.75 5.77
N ILE A 37 5.65 13.01 6.60
CA ILE A 37 7.02 13.27 6.14
C ILE A 37 7.54 12.07 5.34
N PHE A 38 7.39 10.85 5.85
CA PHE A 38 7.76 9.63 5.13
C PHE A 38 7.05 9.54 3.77
N ASN A 39 5.74 9.82 3.73
CA ASN A 39 4.97 9.77 2.48
C ASN A 39 5.42 10.86 1.48
N VAL A 40 5.70 12.09 1.94
CA VAL A 40 6.21 13.17 1.09
C VAL A 40 7.53 12.75 0.44
N PHE A 41 8.51 12.29 1.24
CA PHE A 41 9.82 11.90 0.74
C PHE A 41 9.73 10.72 -0.24
N THR A 42 9.08 9.64 0.14
CA THR A 42 8.99 8.46 -0.70
C THR A 42 8.19 8.68 -1.98
N SER A 43 7.08 9.44 -1.92
CA SER A 43 6.29 9.76 -3.11
C SER A 43 7.04 10.71 -4.05
N MET A 44 7.76 11.71 -3.50
CA MET A 44 8.55 12.63 -4.33
C MET A 44 9.69 11.89 -5.04
N ILE A 45 10.39 10.99 -4.34
CA ILE A 45 11.46 10.18 -4.93
C ILE A 45 10.89 9.24 -6.00
N ALA A 46 9.75 8.60 -5.76
CA ALA A 46 9.08 7.78 -6.76
C ALA A 46 8.69 8.60 -8.00
N ALA A 47 8.12 9.80 -7.83
CA ALA A 47 7.79 10.71 -8.93
C ALA A 47 9.03 11.11 -9.73
N LEU A 48 10.11 11.51 -9.06
CA LEU A 48 11.37 11.90 -9.72
C LEU A 48 12.01 10.74 -10.49
N THR A 49 11.99 9.53 -9.92
CA THR A 49 12.53 8.33 -10.57
C THR A 49 11.77 8.01 -11.85
N ILE A 50 10.44 8.03 -11.80
CA ILE A 50 9.61 7.72 -12.97
C ILE A 50 9.72 8.84 -14.00
N PHE A 51 9.77 10.11 -13.56
CA PHE A 51 9.97 11.24 -14.45
C PHE A 51 11.33 11.19 -15.18
N ALA A 52 12.40 10.80 -14.48
CA ALA A 52 13.72 10.64 -15.08
C ALA A 52 13.74 9.57 -16.18
N ILE A 53 12.92 8.52 -16.06
CA ILE A 53 12.77 7.47 -17.07
C ILE A 53 11.89 7.95 -18.24
N SER A 54 10.80 8.66 -17.94
CA SER A 54 9.80 9.09 -18.91
C SER A 54 10.23 10.31 -19.74
N GLY A 55 10.93 11.26 -19.11
CA GLY A 55 11.37 12.51 -19.73
C GLY A 55 10.24 13.47 -20.16
N SER A 56 8.97 13.12 -19.93
CA SER A 56 7.80 13.89 -20.37
C SER A 56 6.67 13.87 -19.37
N LEU A 57 5.97 15.02 -19.25
CA LEU A 57 4.72 15.15 -18.47
C LEU A 57 3.51 15.41 -19.36
N LYS A 58 3.65 15.28 -20.68
CA LYS A 58 2.51 15.44 -21.60
C LYS A 58 1.54 14.28 -21.39
N ALA A 59 0.36 14.57 -20.90
CA ALA A 59 -0.70 13.60 -20.65
C ALA A 59 -2.06 14.16 -21.10
N SER A 60 -2.96 13.27 -21.44
CA SER A 60 -4.36 13.59 -21.75
C SER A 60 -5.08 14.12 -20.49
N LEU A 61 -6.15 14.88 -20.70
CA LEU A 61 -6.98 15.37 -19.59
C LEU A 61 -7.54 14.21 -18.75
N PHE A 62 -7.89 13.10 -19.40
CA PHE A 62 -8.35 11.89 -18.72
C PHE A 62 -7.28 11.34 -17.75
N THR A 63 -6.05 11.15 -18.24
CA THR A 63 -4.91 10.66 -17.42
C THR A 63 -4.63 11.61 -16.26
N VAL A 64 -4.63 12.93 -16.49
CA VAL A 64 -4.42 13.93 -15.44
C VAL A 64 -5.50 13.84 -14.35
N ALA A 65 -6.78 13.83 -14.75
CA ALA A 65 -7.90 13.78 -13.82
C ALA A 65 -7.90 12.48 -13.00
N LEU A 66 -7.68 11.34 -13.68
CA LEU A 66 -7.63 10.04 -13.00
C LEU A 66 -6.40 9.91 -12.08
N ALA A 67 -5.25 10.47 -12.49
CA ALA A 67 -4.03 10.48 -11.67
C ALA A 67 -4.19 11.33 -10.39
N ILE A 68 -4.85 12.49 -10.48
CA ILE A 68 -5.19 13.31 -9.31
C ILE A 68 -6.13 12.55 -8.38
N ALA A 69 -7.21 11.93 -8.92
CA ALA A 69 -8.12 11.12 -8.14
C ALA A 69 -7.40 9.95 -7.45
N PHE A 70 -6.53 9.24 -8.18
CA PHE A 70 -5.71 8.15 -7.65
C PHE A 70 -4.77 8.62 -6.53
N GLY A 71 -4.05 9.72 -6.72
CA GLY A 71 -3.12 10.28 -5.74
C GLY A 71 -3.82 10.72 -4.45
N LEU A 72 -4.98 11.38 -4.56
CA LEU A 72 -5.82 11.76 -3.42
C LEU A 72 -6.37 10.54 -2.70
N THR A 73 -6.92 9.57 -3.44
CA THR A 73 -7.45 8.32 -2.88
C THR A 73 -6.38 7.56 -2.12
N THR A 74 -5.17 7.45 -2.68
CA THR A 74 -4.03 6.79 -2.03
C THR A 74 -3.63 7.49 -0.73
N ALA A 75 -3.57 8.81 -0.73
CA ALA A 75 -3.23 9.59 0.45
C ALA A 75 -4.31 9.48 1.54
N LEU A 76 -5.58 9.61 1.17
CA LEU A 76 -6.72 9.47 2.09
C LEU A 76 -6.82 8.06 2.67
N GLN A 77 -6.69 7.03 1.82
CA GLN A 77 -6.69 5.62 2.23
C GLN A 77 -5.63 5.36 3.30
N ARG A 78 -4.41 5.88 3.12
CA ARG A 78 -3.34 5.75 4.12
C ARG A 78 -3.72 6.39 5.45
N VAL A 79 -4.28 7.60 5.43
CA VAL A 79 -4.73 8.30 6.65
C VAL A 79 -5.80 7.47 7.36
N MET A 80 -6.82 7.00 6.64
CA MET A 80 -7.92 6.21 7.20
C MET A 80 -7.41 4.89 7.79
N HIS A 81 -6.52 4.20 7.07
CA HIS A 81 -5.89 2.96 7.54
C HIS A 81 -5.10 3.16 8.84
N LEU A 82 -4.26 4.19 8.88
CA LEU A 82 -3.46 4.50 10.06
C LEU A 82 -4.35 4.86 11.28
N GLN A 83 -5.41 5.66 11.07
CA GLN A 83 -6.37 5.97 12.12
C GLN A 83 -7.11 4.74 12.61
N ALA A 84 -7.47 3.81 11.72
CA ALA A 84 -8.06 2.53 12.11
C ALA A 84 -7.10 1.70 12.97
N LEU A 85 -5.81 1.63 12.62
CA LEU A 85 -4.78 0.92 13.40
C LEU A 85 -4.56 1.54 14.80
N GLU A 86 -4.70 2.86 14.94
CA GLU A 86 -4.57 3.55 16.21
C GLU A 86 -5.79 3.34 17.13
N MET A 87 -6.99 3.28 16.55
CA MET A 87 -8.25 3.28 17.30
C MET A 87 -8.74 1.89 17.67
N GLY A 88 -8.35 0.85 16.95
CA GLY A 88 -8.90 -0.49 17.13
C GLY A 88 -7.88 -1.62 17.13
N PRO A 89 -8.37 -2.86 17.10
CA PRO A 89 -7.50 -4.03 17.09
C PRO A 89 -6.67 -4.10 15.80
N PHE A 90 -5.34 -4.17 15.95
CA PHE A 90 -4.40 -4.18 14.83
C PHE A 90 -4.65 -5.34 13.87
N ALA A 91 -4.83 -6.54 14.43
CA ALA A 91 -5.03 -7.77 13.68
C ALA A 91 -6.26 -7.71 12.76
N TYR A 92 -7.40 -7.32 13.31
CA TYR A 92 -8.66 -7.20 12.56
C TYR A 92 -8.58 -6.09 11.50
N THR A 93 -7.99 -4.94 11.84
CA THR A 93 -7.79 -3.83 10.88
C THR A 93 -6.96 -4.30 9.68
N SER A 94 -5.87 -4.99 9.92
CA SER A 94 -4.97 -5.47 8.88
C SER A 94 -5.67 -6.46 7.94
N VAL A 95 -6.44 -7.42 8.47
CA VAL A 95 -7.22 -8.37 7.66
C VAL A 95 -8.27 -7.64 6.82
N ILE A 96 -9.08 -6.77 7.44
CA ILE A 96 -10.16 -6.04 6.72
C ILE A 96 -9.57 -5.25 5.55
N VAL A 97 -8.52 -4.48 5.79
CA VAL A 97 -7.90 -3.68 4.73
C VAL A 97 -7.24 -4.54 3.66
N SER A 98 -6.62 -5.66 4.03
CA SER A 98 -6.00 -6.57 3.05
C SER A 98 -7.05 -7.27 2.17
N LEU A 99 -8.23 -7.58 2.71
CA LEU A 99 -9.34 -8.16 1.94
C LEU A 99 -9.88 -7.21 0.85
N SER A 100 -9.54 -5.92 0.89
CA SER A 100 -9.92 -4.96 -0.16
C SER A 100 -9.43 -5.32 -1.56
N MET A 101 -8.42 -6.20 -1.68
CA MET A 101 -7.97 -6.74 -2.96
C MET A 101 -9.07 -7.51 -3.70
N LEU A 102 -10.09 -8.02 -2.99
CA LEU A 102 -11.23 -8.67 -3.62
C LEU A 102 -12.02 -7.69 -4.52
N ILE A 103 -12.01 -6.39 -4.21
CA ILE A 103 -12.71 -5.38 -5.00
C ILE A 103 -12.16 -5.34 -6.44
N PRO A 104 -10.85 -5.04 -6.69
CA PRO A 104 -10.32 -5.05 -8.04
C PRO A 104 -10.29 -6.45 -8.67
N THR A 105 -10.11 -7.51 -7.89
CA THR A 105 -10.17 -8.90 -8.37
C THR A 105 -11.54 -9.23 -9.00
N LEU A 106 -12.62 -8.93 -8.28
CA LEU A 106 -13.98 -9.20 -8.75
C LEU A 106 -14.43 -8.18 -9.81
N SER A 107 -13.93 -6.94 -9.74
CA SER A 107 -14.25 -5.91 -10.73
C SER A 107 -13.79 -6.30 -12.14
N GLY A 108 -12.76 -7.11 -12.27
CA GLY A 108 -12.31 -7.68 -13.54
C GLY A 108 -13.45 -8.40 -14.28
N ALA A 109 -14.18 -9.26 -13.59
CA ALA A 109 -15.32 -9.96 -14.16
C ALA A 109 -16.53 -9.04 -14.38
N VAL A 110 -16.85 -8.16 -13.42
CA VAL A 110 -18.08 -7.35 -13.43
C VAL A 110 -17.98 -6.18 -14.41
N ILE A 111 -16.84 -5.50 -14.47
CA ILE A 111 -16.66 -4.27 -15.26
C ILE A 111 -16.04 -4.57 -16.63
N TRP A 112 -15.05 -5.46 -16.69
CA TRP A 112 -14.29 -5.76 -17.90
C TRP A 112 -14.68 -7.07 -18.56
N GLY A 113 -15.61 -7.84 -17.96
CA GLY A 113 -16.08 -9.11 -18.54
C GLY A 113 -15.02 -10.20 -18.55
N GLU A 114 -14.00 -10.12 -17.66
CA GLU A 114 -12.98 -11.14 -17.55
C GLU A 114 -13.58 -12.46 -17.06
N HIS A 115 -13.20 -13.56 -17.70
CA HIS A 115 -13.70 -14.88 -17.30
C HIS A 115 -12.91 -15.41 -16.11
N ILE A 116 -13.61 -15.65 -14.99
CA ILE A 116 -12.97 -16.25 -13.79
C ILE A 116 -13.09 -17.78 -13.89
N TYR A 117 -11.95 -18.44 -14.03
CA TYR A 117 -11.89 -19.90 -14.06
C TYR A 117 -12.02 -20.50 -12.65
N PRO A 118 -12.58 -21.72 -12.51
CA PRO A 118 -12.74 -22.37 -11.19
C PRO A 118 -11.44 -22.46 -10.38
N ILE A 119 -10.31 -22.67 -11.05
CA ILE A 119 -9.00 -22.71 -10.39
C ILE A 119 -8.61 -21.35 -9.76
N GLN A 120 -8.99 -20.23 -10.40
CA GLN A 120 -8.76 -18.89 -9.87
C GLN A 120 -9.64 -18.64 -8.64
N VAL A 121 -10.88 -19.13 -8.63
CA VAL A 121 -11.76 -19.04 -7.44
C VAL A 121 -11.13 -19.78 -6.25
N ILE A 122 -10.60 -21.00 -6.48
CA ILE A 122 -9.89 -21.75 -5.45
C ILE A 122 -8.68 -20.95 -4.94
N GLY A 123 -7.87 -20.36 -5.83
CA GLY A 123 -6.74 -19.51 -5.45
C GLY A 123 -7.14 -18.29 -4.61
N ILE A 124 -8.22 -17.61 -4.99
CA ILE A 124 -8.76 -16.46 -4.21
C ILE A 124 -9.19 -16.91 -2.81
N VAL A 125 -9.90 -18.05 -2.69
CA VAL A 125 -10.35 -18.57 -1.39
C VAL A 125 -9.17 -18.96 -0.52
N LEU A 126 -8.16 -19.65 -1.08
CA LEU A 126 -6.94 -20.02 -0.36
C LEU A 126 -6.19 -18.78 0.14
N MET A 127 -6.10 -17.74 -0.69
CA MET A 127 -5.44 -16.50 -0.31
C MET A 127 -6.21 -15.72 0.77
N VAL A 128 -7.54 -15.69 0.73
CA VAL A 128 -8.33 -15.13 1.83
C VAL A 128 -8.08 -15.92 3.12
N GLY A 129 -8.03 -17.26 3.04
CA GLY A 129 -7.65 -18.12 4.14
C GLY A 129 -6.24 -17.81 4.68
N CYS A 130 -5.26 -17.64 3.80
CA CYS A 130 -3.90 -17.21 4.14
C CYS A 130 -3.88 -15.88 4.90
N LEU A 131 -4.61 -14.87 4.42
CA LEU A 131 -4.73 -13.56 5.07
C LEU A 131 -5.26 -13.68 6.51
N ILE A 132 -6.34 -14.44 6.71
CA ILE A 132 -6.96 -14.64 8.01
C ILE A 132 -6.01 -15.40 8.97
N LEU A 133 -5.35 -16.46 8.48
CA LEU A 133 -4.43 -17.26 9.27
C LEU A 133 -3.11 -16.56 9.58
N SER A 134 -2.67 -15.62 8.73
CA SER A 134 -1.41 -14.87 8.91
C SER A 134 -1.49 -13.87 10.07
N VAL A 135 -2.68 -13.59 10.60
CA VAL A 135 -2.89 -12.62 11.66
C VAL A 135 -3.18 -13.32 12.98
N ASP A 136 -2.50 -12.89 14.04
CA ASP A 136 -2.73 -13.39 15.38
C ASP A 136 -3.79 -12.54 16.10
N PHE A 137 -4.96 -13.13 16.29
CA PHE A 137 -6.08 -12.50 17.02
C PHE A 137 -5.96 -12.66 18.54
N ALA A 138 -5.03 -13.49 19.02
CA ALA A 138 -4.80 -13.70 20.44
C ALA A 138 -4.03 -12.51 21.02
N GLY A 139 -4.56 -11.92 22.09
CA GLY A 139 -3.90 -10.81 22.79
C GLY A 139 -4.34 -9.41 22.39
N GLU A 140 -5.29 -9.25 21.49
CA GLU A 140 -5.87 -7.96 21.14
C GLU A 140 -6.60 -7.34 22.33
N LYS A 141 -6.05 -6.23 22.87
CA LYS A 141 -6.60 -5.52 24.04
C LYS A 141 -7.58 -4.39 23.68
N LYS A 142 -7.50 -3.88 22.46
CA LYS A 142 -8.35 -2.77 22.02
C LYS A 142 -9.73 -3.27 21.63
N LYS A 143 -10.77 -2.58 22.10
CA LYS A 143 -12.17 -2.87 21.74
C LYS A 143 -12.51 -2.25 20.37
N SER A 144 -13.33 -2.96 19.58
CA SER A 144 -13.91 -2.42 18.36
C SER A 144 -14.93 -1.32 18.69
N SER A 145 -14.93 -0.24 17.94
CA SER A 145 -15.93 0.84 18.02
C SER A 145 -16.52 1.10 16.63
N LEU A 146 -17.71 1.69 16.58
CA LEU A 146 -18.33 2.06 15.30
C LEU A 146 -17.44 3.02 14.49
N LYS A 147 -16.75 3.94 15.18
CA LYS A 147 -15.83 4.87 14.57
C LYS A 147 -14.61 4.16 13.96
N TRP A 148 -14.06 3.18 14.66
CA TRP A 148 -13.02 2.31 14.12
C TRP A 148 -13.48 1.56 12.86
N LEU A 149 -14.68 0.97 12.91
CA LEU A 149 -15.25 0.24 11.77
C LEU A 149 -15.44 1.15 10.55
N LEU A 150 -15.86 2.40 10.75
CA LEU A 150 -15.96 3.40 9.69
C LEU A 150 -14.59 3.64 9.02
N PHE A 151 -13.53 3.86 9.80
CA PHE A 151 -12.19 4.06 9.25
C PHE A 151 -11.66 2.80 8.54
N CYS A 152 -11.93 1.60 9.06
CA CYS A 152 -11.61 0.34 8.36
C CYS A 152 -12.34 0.25 7.02
N GLY A 153 -13.64 0.57 6.99
CA GLY A 153 -14.47 0.55 5.78
C GLY A 153 -13.98 1.55 4.73
N LEU A 154 -13.64 2.78 5.14
CA LEU A 154 -13.10 3.79 4.24
C LEU A 154 -11.71 3.38 3.71
N ALA A 155 -10.85 2.80 4.53
CA ALA A 155 -9.55 2.28 4.10
C ALA A 155 -9.71 1.09 3.13
N PHE A 156 -10.64 0.18 3.40
CA PHE A 156 -10.99 -0.95 2.54
C PHE A 156 -11.48 -0.48 1.17
N LEU A 157 -12.46 0.42 1.13
CA LEU A 157 -13.01 0.95 -0.12
C LEU A 157 -11.96 1.76 -0.90
N GLY A 158 -11.17 2.59 -0.20
CA GLY A 158 -10.11 3.37 -0.81
C GLY A 158 -9.04 2.49 -1.47
N ASN A 159 -8.61 1.42 -0.77
CA ASN A 159 -7.62 0.49 -1.32
C ASN A 159 -8.17 -0.29 -2.53
N GLY A 160 -9.44 -0.72 -2.48
CA GLY A 160 -10.11 -1.33 -3.62
C GLY A 160 -10.25 -0.39 -4.82
N ALA A 161 -10.61 0.87 -4.57
CA ALA A 161 -10.72 1.89 -5.62
C ALA A 161 -9.38 2.17 -6.31
N ILE A 162 -8.26 2.14 -5.58
CA ILE A 162 -6.90 2.26 -6.15
C ILE A 162 -6.69 1.17 -7.22
N GLY A 163 -6.99 -0.09 -6.91
CA GLY A 163 -6.86 -1.19 -7.87
C GLY A 163 -7.77 -1.05 -9.09
N ILE A 164 -9.02 -0.61 -8.89
CA ILE A 164 -9.94 -0.33 -10.01
C ILE A 164 -9.39 0.80 -10.90
N MET A 165 -8.89 1.90 -10.33
CA MET A 165 -8.34 3.02 -11.10
C MET A 165 -7.10 2.62 -11.89
N GLN A 166 -6.25 1.73 -11.35
CA GLN A 166 -5.11 1.17 -12.09
C GLN A 166 -5.59 0.39 -13.32
N LYS A 167 -6.52 -0.53 -13.13
CA LYS A 167 -7.08 -1.33 -14.23
C LYS A 167 -7.81 -0.44 -15.24
N LEU A 168 -8.58 0.53 -14.76
CA LEU A 168 -9.31 1.48 -15.62
C LEU A 168 -8.35 2.24 -16.54
N HIS A 169 -7.27 2.84 -16.00
CA HIS A 169 -6.29 3.55 -16.81
C HIS A 169 -5.71 2.66 -17.91
N GLN A 170 -5.31 1.44 -17.54
CA GLN A 170 -4.68 0.50 -18.46
C GLN A 170 -5.64 -0.13 -19.49
N SER A 171 -6.95 -0.03 -19.24
CA SER A 171 -8.00 -0.50 -20.17
C SER A 171 -8.39 0.53 -21.21
N THR A 172 -7.83 1.75 -21.16
CA THR A 172 -8.16 2.85 -22.09
C THR A 172 -7.12 2.99 -23.19
N VAL A 173 -7.44 3.83 -24.18
CA VAL A 173 -6.51 4.22 -25.24
C VAL A 173 -5.29 5.00 -24.73
N TYR A 174 -5.36 5.50 -23.51
CA TYR A 174 -4.31 6.29 -22.85
C TYR A 174 -3.32 5.45 -22.02
N LYS A 175 -3.36 4.11 -22.13
CA LYS A 175 -2.48 3.19 -21.37
C LYS A 175 -0.98 3.48 -21.52
N GLU A 176 -0.56 4.05 -22.65
CA GLU A 176 0.83 4.45 -22.92
C GLU A 176 1.28 5.65 -22.05
N GLU A 177 0.35 6.39 -21.44
CA GLU A 177 0.62 7.50 -20.51
C GLU A 177 0.84 7.02 -19.07
N LEU A 178 1.23 5.75 -18.88
CA LEU A 178 1.43 5.09 -17.59
C LEU A 178 2.39 5.87 -16.68
N ASN A 179 3.53 6.31 -17.23
CA ASN A 179 4.53 7.03 -16.45
C ASN A 179 4.01 8.41 -16.01
N GLN A 180 3.34 9.13 -16.90
CA GLN A 180 2.74 10.42 -16.62
C GLN A 180 1.66 10.32 -15.55
N PHE A 181 0.79 9.30 -15.65
CA PHE A 181 -0.21 8.98 -14.65
C PHE A 181 0.41 8.84 -13.26
N LEU A 182 1.46 8.03 -13.12
CA LEU A 182 2.10 7.78 -11.83
C LEU A 182 2.85 9.02 -11.30
N VAL A 183 3.54 9.76 -12.15
CA VAL A 183 4.24 11.00 -11.74
C VAL A 183 3.24 12.00 -11.15
N ILE A 184 2.14 12.26 -11.86
CA ILE A 184 1.09 13.19 -11.41
C ILE A 184 0.45 12.68 -10.11
N ALA A 185 0.17 11.38 -10.02
CA ALA A 185 -0.41 10.75 -8.83
C ALA A 185 0.50 10.88 -7.60
N PHE A 186 1.80 10.63 -7.74
CA PHE A 186 2.76 10.76 -6.64
C PHE A 186 3.00 12.21 -6.23
N ILE A 187 3.04 13.14 -7.17
CA ILE A 187 3.08 14.58 -6.85
C ILE A 187 1.83 14.98 -6.06
N THR A 188 0.65 14.57 -6.52
CA THR A 188 -0.63 14.86 -5.82
C THR A 188 -0.63 14.28 -4.40
N SER A 189 -0.20 13.03 -4.22
CA SER A 189 -0.10 12.38 -2.90
C SER A 189 0.91 13.10 -1.99
N SER A 190 2.04 13.54 -2.54
CA SER A 190 3.05 14.31 -1.82
C SER A 190 2.53 15.68 -1.39
N CYS A 191 1.86 16.41 -2.29
CA CYS A 191 1.23 17.70 -1.99
C CYS A 191 0.18 17.58 -0.89
N PHE A 192 -0.71 16.59 -0.97
CA PHE A 192 -1.70 16.33 0.07
C PHE A 192 -1.04 16.10 1.42
N SER A 193 -0.02 15.23 1.48
CA SER A 193 0.70 14.96 2.73
C SER A 193 1.44 16.20 3.25
N GLY A 194 1.98 17.03 2.37
CA GLY A 194 2.59 18.32 2.74
C GLY A 194 1.59 19.29 3.39
N ILE A 195 0.38 19.37 2.83
CA ILE A 195 -0.72 20.16 3.41
C ILE A 195 -1.09 19.61 4.80
N MET A 196 -1.20 18.29 4.94
CA MET A 196 -1.52 17.67 6.23
C MET A 196 -0.46 17.92 7.31
N ILE A 197 0.85 17.97 6.94
CA ILE A 197 1.92 18.36 7.86
C ILE A 197 1.73 19.82 8.32
N ALA A 198 1.42 20.72 7.38
CA ALA A 198 1.23 22.12 7.71
C ALA A 198 0.03 22.36 8.66
N LEU A 199 -1.05 21.57 8.47
CA LEU A 199 -2.23 21.61 9.32
C LEU A 199 -1.98 20.98 10.71
N SER A 200 -1.26 19.85 10.78
CA SER A 200 -0.99 19.16 12.05
C SER A 200 -0.06 19.98 12.96
N LYS A 201 0.90 20.70 12.41
CA LYS A 201 1.76 21.63 13.20
C LYS A 201 0.97 22.73 13.93
N ARG A 202 -0.21 23.11 13.43
CA ARG A 202 -1.12 24.04 14.13
C ARG A 202 -1.78 23.40 15.37
N THR A 203 -2.11 22.11 15.29
CA THR A 203 -2.83 21.38 16.34
C THR A 203 -1.90 20.87 17.44
N GLU A 204 -0.64 20.54 17.13
CA GLU A 204 0.36 20.07 18.10
C GLU A 204 0.91 21.19 19.00
N LYS A 205 0.89 22.45 18.56
CA LYS A 205 1.21 23.60 19.43
C LYS A 205 0.30 23.71 20.65
N ASP A 206 -0.93 23.17 20.55
CA ASP A 206 -1.91 23.19 21.63
C ASP A 206 -1.90 21.92 22.53
N LYS A 207 -1.08 20.90 22.18
CA LYS A 207 -1.04 19.59 22.87
C LYS A 207 0.34 19.16 23.38
N ALA A 208 1.31 20.08 23.44
CA ALA A 208 2.66 19.78 23.95
C ALA A 208 2.69 19.72 25.47
N ALA A 209 1.98 18.79 26.07
CA ALA A 209 2.17 18.37 27.46
C ALA A 209 1.74 16.89 27.57
N GLU A 210 2.67 16.07 28.05
CA GLU A 210 2.47 14.72 28.56
C GLU A 210 2.33 13.57 27.55
N THR A 211 3.45 12.95 27.19
CA THR A 211 3.53 11.47 27.14
C THR A 211 4.98 11.02 27.31
N ASP A 212 5.22 10.26 28.35
CA ASP A 212 6.46 9.52 28.68
C ASP A 212 6.58 8.28 27.76
N GLU A 213 6.70 8.47 26.46
CA GLU A 213 7.06 7.37 25.56
C GLU A 213 8.58 7.34 25.33
N PRO A 214 9.19 6.14 25.21
CA PRO A 214 10.62 6.04 24.95
C PRO A 214 10.98 6.83 23.69
N LYS A 215 11.92 7.78 23.80
CA LYS A 215 12.35 8.68 22.73
C LYS A 215 12.88 7.88 21.55
N LYS A 216 12.02 7.63 20.55
CA LYS A 216 12.43 7.05 19.27
C LYS A 216 13.38 7.99 18.53
N LYS A 217 14.22 7.42 17.65
CA LYS A 217 15.20 8.18 16.86
C LYS A 217 14.50 9.13 15.90
N LYS A 218 15.05 10.34 15.72
CA LYS A 218 14.50 11.33 14.77
C LYS A 218 14.53 10.80 13.33
N LEU A 219 13.44 11.04 12.58
CA LEU A 219 13.29 10.61 11.19
C LEU A 219 14.19 11.42 10.23
N LEU A 220 14.48 12.68 10.54
CA LEU A 220 15.30 13.56 9.70
C LEU A 220 16.81 13.49 10.07
N THR A 221 17.38 12.29 10.00
CA THR A 221 18.83 12.05 10.09
C THR A 221 19.29 11.33 8.82
N LEU A 222 20.59 11.24 8.58
CA LEU A 222 21.14 10.70 7.33
C LEU A 222 20.66 9.26 7.05
N LYS A 223 20.69 8.39 8.07
CA LYS A 223 20.32 6.98 7.91
C LYS A 223 18.86 6.77 7.46
N PRO A 224 17.82 7.31 8.11
CA PRO A 224 16.45 7.16 7.64
C PRO A 224 16.19 7.85 6.29
N ILE A 225 16.89 8.95 5.96
CA ILE A 225 16.78 9.58 4.65
C ILE A 225 17.24 8.62 3.55
N ILE A 226 18.39 7.96 3.71
CA ILE A 226 18.87 6.95 2.74
C ILE A 226 17.84 5.80 2.60
N ILE A 227 17.29 5.34 3.72
CA ILE A 227 16.27 4.28 3.71
C ILE A 227 14.99 4.74 3.01
N MET A 228 14.57 6.00 3.21
CA MET A 228 13.43 6.59 2.50
C MET A 228 13.69 6.73 0.99
N ILE A 229 14.93 7.01 0.58
CA ILE A 229 15.33 7.03 -0.83
C ILE A 229 15.15 5.63 -1.43
N ILE A 230 15.69 4.60 -0.80
CA ILE A 230 15.54 3.20 -1.25
C ILE A 230 14.05 2.84 -1.31
N GLY A 231 13.28 3.19 -0.28
CA GLY A 231 11.84 2.97 -0.25
C GLY A 231 11.10 3.66 -1.39
N GLY A 232 11.44 4.91 -1.68
CA GLY A 232 10.86 5.66 -2.79
C GLY A 232 11.17 5.06 -4.16
N LEU A 233 12.40 4.59 -4.38
CA LEU A 233 12.79 3.85 -5.57
C LEU A 233 11.96 2.56 -5.72
N CYS A 234 11.88 1.77 -4.66
CA CYS A 234 11.07 0.55 -4.65
C CYS A 234 9.60 0.84 -4.93
N ILE A 235 9.02 1.89 -4.32
CA ILE A 235 7.63 2.32 -4.55
C ILE A 235 7.43 2.71 -6.01
N GLY A 236 8.34 3.50 -6.60
CA GLY A 236 8.26 3.92 -7.99
C GLY A 236 8.25 2.73 -8.94
N ILE A 237 9.24 1.86 -8.83
CA ILE A 237 9.38 0.67 -9.68
C ILE A 237 8.19 -0.27 -9.51
N SER A 238 7.81 -0.57 -8.27
CA SER A 238 6.67 -1.43 -7.96
C SER A 238 5.36 -0.90 -8.60
N ASN A 239 5.11 0.41 -8.50
CA ASN A 239 3.88 0.98 -9.07
C ASN A 239 3.88 1.00 -10.60
N VAL A 240 5.02 1.21 -11.25
CA VAL A 240 5.15 1.09 -12.71
C VAL A 240 4.81 -0.34 -13.14
N LEU A 241 5.40 -1.33 -12.49
CA LEU A 241 5.14 -2.74 -12.80
C LEU A 241 3.68 -3.13 -12.52
N ASN A 242 3.15 -2.73 -11.36
CA ASN A 242 1.77 -3.03 -10.97
C ASN A 242 0.75 -2.38 -11.91
N LEU A 243 0.97 -1.13 -12.31
CA LEU A 243 0.07 -0.44 -13.23
C LEU A 243 0.09 -1.14 -14.60
N TYR A 244 1.27 -1.45 -15.14
CA TYR A 244 1.39 -2.19 -16.39
C TYR A 244 0.71 -3.57 -16.31
N LEU A 245 1.05 -4.37 -15.28
CA LEU A 245 0.53 -5.72 -15.12
C LEU A 245 -0.99 -5.77 -14.88
N SER A 246 -1.56 -4.74 -14.26
CA SER A 246 -3.01 -4.64 -14.06
C SER A 246 -3.78 -4.58 -15.37
N GLY A 247 -3.15 -4.09 -16.45
CA GLY A 247 -3.72 -4.11 -17.79
C GLY A 247 -3.34 -5.33 -18.64
N ALA A 248 -2.20 -5.94 -18.35
CA ALA A 248 -1.63 -7.05 -19.12
C ALA A 248 -2.03 -8.45 -18.61
N MET A 249 -2.64 -8.54 -17.43
CA MET A 249 -3.05 -9.79 -16.79
C MET A 249 -4.51 -9.72 -16.32
N ASP A 250 -5.14 -10.88 -16.19
CA ASP A 250 -6.46 -11.00 -15.60
C ASP A 250 -6.44 -10.52 -14.14
N SER A 251 -7.45 -9.74 -13.76
CA SER A 251 -7.60 -9.20 -12.41
C SER A 251 -7.66 -10.29 -11.35
N ALA A 252 -8.29 -11.43 -11.67
CA ALA A 252 -8.40 -12.59 -10.80
C ALA A 252 -7.06 -13.32 -10.54
N VAL A 253 -6.02 -13.03 -11.31
CA VAL A 253 -4.66 -13.55 -11.11
C VAL A 253 -3.77 -12.48 -10.50
N PHE A 254 -3.73 -11.29 -11.11
CA PHE A 254 -2.80 -10.23 -10.75
C PHE A 254 -2.96 -9.76 -9.31
N PHE A 255 -4.16 -9.30 -8.91
CA PHE A 255 -4.35 -8.72 -7.57
C PHE A 255 -4.13 -9.71 -6.43
N PRO A 256 -4.66 -10.95 -6.49
CA PRO A 256 -4.37 -11.96 -5.50
C PRO A 256 -2.88 -12.29 -5.38
N VAL A 257 -2.19 -12.54 -6.49
CA VAL A 257 -0.77 -12.92 -6.47
C VAL A 257 0.10 -11.79 -5.90
N VAL A 258 -0.12 -10.54 -6.32
CA VAL A 258 0.69 -9.41 -5.80
C VAL A 258 0.43 -9.18 -4.32
N ASN A 259 -0.82 -9.12 -3.89
CA ASN A 259 -1.16 -8.84 -2.49
C ASN A 259 -0.83 -10.02 -1.56
N GLY A 260 -1.17 -11.25 -1.96
CA GLY A 260 -0.88 -12.47 -1.19
C GLY A 260 0.62 -12.74 -1.12
N GLY A 261 1.30 -12.68 -2.26
CA GLY A 261 2.75 -12.86 -2.32
C GLY A 261 3.51 -11.82 -1.49
N CYS A 262 3.10 -10.55 -1.55
CA CYS A 262 3.68 -9.50 -0.71
C CYS A 262 3.47 -9.76 0.78
N LEU A 263 2.29 -10.26 1.19
CA LEU A 263 2.00 -10.64 2.57
C LEU A 263 2.92 -11.77 3.04
N ILE A 264 3.05 -12.84 2.25
CA ILE A 264 3.90 -13.99 2.56
C ILE A 264 5.34 -13.54 2.75
N LEU A 265 5.88 -12.79 1.78
CA LEU A 265 7.25 -12.28 1.82
C LEU A 265 7.49 -11.35 3.02
N THR A 266 6.51 -10.51 3.35
CA THR A 266 6.59 -9.62 4.52
C THR A 266 6.57 -10.40 5.83
N THR A 267 5.75 -11.45 5.92
CA THR A 267 5.68 -12.33 7.10
C THR A 267 6.99 -13.12 7.27
N LEU A 268 7.55 -13.64 6.19
CA LEU A 268 8.88 -14.29 6.21
C LEU A 268 9.99 -13.32 6.63
N SER A 269 9.93 -12.07 6.17
CA SER A 269 10.88 -11.03 6.58
C SER A 269 10.80 -10.72 8.08
N ALA A 270 9.58 -10.71 8.64
CA ALA A 270 9.40 -10.53 10.08
C ALA A 270 10.10 -11.64 10.87
N LEU A 271 10.05 -12.90 10.38
CA LEU A 271 10.78 -14.02 10.97
C LEU A 271 12.29 -13.82 10.91
N PHE A 272 12.85 -13.53 9.72
CA PHE A 272 14.31 -13.51 9.51
C PHE A 272 14.95 -12.21 10.00
N MET A 273 14.37 -11.05 9.71
CA MET A 273 14.96 -9.74 10.03
C MET A 273 14.65 -9.28 11.45
N PHE A 274 13.45 -9.55 11.95
CA PHE A 274 12.99 -9.08 13.25
C PHE A 274 12.96 -10.18 14.30
N LYS A 275 13.32 -11.43 13.93
CA LYS A 275 13.37 -12.62 14.81
C LYS A 275 12.04 -12.85 15.56
N GLU A 276 10.93 -12.50 14.91
CA GLU A 276 9.60 -12.75 15.45
C GLU A 276 9.28 -14.24 15.39
N LYS A 277 8.71 -14.78 16.50
CA LYS A 277 8.24 -16.17 16.52
C LYS A 277 6.90 -16.25 15.79
N LEU A 278 6.82 -17.08 14.76
CA LEU A 278 5.57 -17.36 14.06
C LEU A 278 4.78 -18.45 14.80
N SER A 279 3.50 -18.21 15.03
CA SER A 279 2.59 -19.22 15.53
C SER A 279 2.34 -20.31 14.46
N THR A 280 1.91 -21.50 14.90
CA THR A 280 1.55 -22.59 13.97
C THR A 280 0.50 -22.17 12.95
N LYS A 281 -0.46 -21.31 13.36
CA LYS A 281 -1.48 -20.75 12.47
C LYS A 281 -0.88 -19.92 11.33
N ARG A 282 0.12 -19.07 11.62
CA ARG A 282 0.82 -18.28 10.61
C ARG A 282 1.60 -19.15 9.64
N TRP A 283 2.21 -20.24 10.11
CA TRP A 283 2.87 -21.22 9.23
C TRP A 283 1.89 -21.88 8.27
N ILE A 284 0.72 -22.32 8.77
CA ILE A 284 -0.35 -22.88 7.92
C ILE A 284 -0.80 -21.84 6.88
N GLY A 285 -0.98 -20.56 7.31
CA GLY A 285 -1.32 -19.48 6.39
C GLY A 285 -0.31 -19.31 5.25
N ILE A 286 1.00 -19.31 5.56
CA ILE A 286 2.07 -19.18 4.56
C ILE A 286 2.06 -20.35 3.56
N ILE A 287 1.80 -21.58 4.02
CA ILE A 287 1.77 -22.76 3.16
C ILE A 287 0.53 -22.78 2.25
N LEU A 288 -0.58 -22.21 2.72
CA LEU A 288 -1.83 -22.15 1.95
C LEU A 288 -1.82 -21.05 0.87
N GLY A 289 -1.11 -19.94 1.09
CA GLY A 289 -0.99 -18.81 0.15
C GLY A 289 0.09 -19.00 -0.88
#